data_8bfeac98fdbc798fb97294701204030d
#
_entry.id   8bfeac98fdbc798fb97294701204030d
#
_cell.length_a   1.000
_cell.length_b   1.000
_cell.length_c   1.000
_cell.angle_alpha   90.00
_cell.angle_beta   90.00
_cell.angle_gamma   90.00
#
_symmetry.space_group_name_H-M   'P 1'
#
loop_
_entity.id
_entity.type
_entity.pdbx_description
1 polymer ?
#
loop_
_entity_poly.entity_id
_entity_poly.type
_entity_poly.pdbx_seq_one_letter_code
_entity_poly.pdbx_strand_id
1 'polypeptide(L)'
;MNLLELVEKAGVTGCGGAGFPTHIKWNAKADWFIVNAVECEPLLQTDQYLMRNRADDIVYACRQAAEMIGAQNAVIAVKRAYGKEIAALEKAVETAGAAVRIHRMDSFYPAGDEQVIVYEVTGKTVPCGGIPLDVGVVVSNVATLAAAFDAMKEEPFIMKYITVAGAVNSPAVIRAPLGTSVSECVEAAGGAAADDCFVVSGGPMMGKKIACDAVSGRVTKTTSGILVLPKGGFMEEYKGDMDLEALKKRARSACIQCSYCTMLCPRHLLGHPLEPHRIMRAAAFSEDLDQLLESDGPVRNASLCSLCGVCTAYACPMGLEPSKLNAFLKEEMARRGIRRSGKETTVPLPDREWRKVPTGRISRRVGTADYGGTKEDALIEIRPEEVAIALRQGPGVLPQPVVAAGDRVSPGTLIASIPAGALGSNLHASIEGTVVEVSDVIRIRG
;
A
#
# COMPACT_ATOMS: atom_id res chain seq x y z
N MET A 1 18.96 7.57 -22.00
CA MET A 1 18.79 7.38 -20.54
C MET A 1 18.56 5.90 -20.28
N ASN A 2 19.11 5.35 -19.20
CA ASN A 2 18.81 3.99 -18.79
C ASN A 2 17.44 3.97 -18.02
N LEU A 3 16.91 2.77 -17.74
CA LEU A 3 15.60 2.62 -17.09
C LEU A 3 15.55 3.28 -15.71
N LEU A 4 16.62 3.22 -14.91
CA LEU A 4 16.65 3.85 -13.58
C LEU A 4 16.55 5.37 -13.70
N GLU A 5 17.26 5.97 -14.64
CA GLU A 5 17.21 7.41 -14.90
C GLU A 5 15.81 7.85 -15.35
N LEU A 6 15.15 7.04 -16.21
CA LEU A 6 13.79 7.33 -16.68
C LEU A 6 12.77 7.32 -15.54
N VAL A 7 12.77 6.27 -14.69
CA VAL A 7 11.83 6.19 -13.56
C VAL A 7 12.13 7.21 -12.46
N GLU A 8 13.41 7.61 -12.27
CA GLU A 8 13.81 8.68 -11.38
C GLU A 8 13.31 10.04 -11.87
N LYS A 9 13.60 10.37 -13.13
CA LYS A 9 13.16 11.61 -13.79
C LYS A 9 11.64 11.73 -13.76
N ALA A 10 10.92 10.67 -14.10
CA ALA A 10 9.47 10.63 -14.07
C ALA A 10 8.89 10.68 -12.65
N GLY A 11 9.70 10.51 -11.61
CA GLY A 11 9.27 10.50 -10.22
C GLY A 11 8.44 9.28 -9.82
N VAL A 12 8.67 8.12 -10.43
CA VAL A 12 7.91 6.89 -10.14
C VAL A 12 8.24 6.36 -8.75
N THR A 13 7.19 6.09 -7.98
CA THR A 13 7.27 5.48 -6.66
C THR A 13 6.40 4.23 -6.57
N GLY A 14 6.61 3.40 -5.55
CA GLY A 14 5.78 2.24 -5.30
C GLY A 14 4.31 2.58 -5.12
N CYS A 15 3.46 2.11 -6.02
CA CYS A 15 2.03 2.41 -6.07
C CYS A 15 1.17 1.58 -5.11
N GLY A 16 1.73 0.55 -4.48
CA GLY A 16 1.04 -0.33 -3.53
C GLY A 16 0.92 0.22 -2.09
N GLY A 17 1.03 1.54 -1.89
CA GLY A 17 0.81 2.22 -0.61
C GLY A 17 2.07 2.71 0.10
N ALA A 18 3.21 2.04 -0.01
CA ALA A 18 4.43 2.42 0.71
C ALA A 18 5.17 3.63 0.11
N GLY A 19 4.98 3.93 -1.18
CA GLY A 19 5.57 5.09 -1.84
C GLY A 19 7.10 5.07 -1.96
N PHE A 20 7.76 3.91 -1.81
CA PHE A 20 9.21 3.84 -1.88
C PHE A 20 9.71 4.15 -3.31
N PRO A 21 10.74 5.00 -3.49
CA PRO A 21 11.22 5.39 -4.82
C PRO A 21 11.66 4.20 -5.65
N THR A 22 11.10 4.06 -6.85
CA THR A 22 11.30 2.89 -7.71
C THR A 22 12.74 2.78 -8.19
N HIS A 23 13.38 3.89 -8.57
CA HIS A 23 14.78 3.91 -9.02
C HIS A 23 15.75 3.39 -7.95
N ILE A 24 15.48 3.64 -6.65
CA ILE A 24 16.30 3.12 -5.56
C ILE A 24 16.01 1.63 -5.34
N LYS A 25 14.74 1.24 -5.34
CA LYS A 25 14.34 -0.17 -5.15
C LYS A 25 14.91 -1.07 -6.25
N TRP A 26 14.95 -0.58 -7.48
CA TRP A 26 15.41 -1.33 -8.66
C TRP A 26 16.92 -1.21 -8.89
N ASN A 27 17.62 -0.31 -8.21
CA ASN A 27 19.08 -0.23 -8.24
C ASN A 27 19.70 -1.34 -7.35
N ALA A 28 19.44 -2.57 -7.71
CA ALA A 28 19.87 -3.76 -6.98
C ALA A 28 20.17 -4.91 -7.95
N LYS A 29 20.85 -5.94 -7.46
CA LYS A 29 20.99 -7.23 -8.15
C LYS A 29 20.18 -8.26 -7.37
N ALA A 30 19.38 -9.05 -8.06
CA ALA A 30 18.54 -10.07 -7.43
C ALA A 30 18.28 -11.22 -8.40
N ASP A 31 18.06 -12.44 -7.86
CA ASP A 31 17.74 -13.62 -8.66
C ASP A 31 16.28 -13.61 -9.14
N TRP A 32 15.43 -12.93 -8.41
CA TRP A 32 13.98 -12.90 -8.64
C TRP A 32 13.46 -11.47 -8.74
N PHE A 33 12.66 -11.20 -9.77
CA PHE A 33 11.82 -10.03 -9.88
C PHE A 33 10.36 -10.46 -9.80
N ILE A 34 9.67 -10.08 -8.74
CA ILE A 34 8.28 -10.45 -8.50
C ILE A 34 7.38 -9.23 -8.67
N VAL A 35 6.43 -9.32 -9.58
CA VAL A 35 5.33 -8.34 -9.69
C VAL A 35 4.19 -8.78 -8.79
N ASN A 36 3.88 -7.96 -7.80
CA ASN A 36 2.74 -8.14 -6.92
C ASN A 36 1.47 -7.64 -7.63
N ALA A 37 0.68 -8.58 -8.13
CA ALA A 37 -0.65 -8.38 -8.72
C ALA A 37 -1.74 -9.05 -7.84
N VAL A 38 -1.48 -9.16 -6.53
CA VAL A 38 -2.33 -9.83 -5.54
C VAL A 38 -3.00 -8.77 -4.67
N GLU A 39 -3.83 -7.89 -5.26
CA GLU A 39 -4.62 -6.96 -4.45
C GLU A 39 -5.50 -7.73 -3.47
N CYS A 40 -5.26 -7.53 -2.18
CA CYS A 40 -5.96 -8.27 -1.13
C CYS A 40 -6.86 -7.39 -0.25
N GLU A 41 -6.79 -6.07 -0.39
CA GLU A 41 -7.73 -5.16 0.26
C GLU A 41 -9.13 -5.31 -0.35
N PRO A 42 -10.18 -5.57 0.46
CA PRO A 42 -11.53 -5.62 -0.07
C PRO A 42 -11.93 -4.33 -0.79
N LEU A 43 -12.76 -4.47 -1.81
CA LEU A 43 -13.28 -3.39 -2.68
C LEU A 43 -12.27 -2.75 -3.63
N LEU A 44 -10.96 -2.85 -3.43
CA LEU A 44 -9.99 -2.29 -4.35
C LEU A 44 -9.90 -3.14 -5.63
N GLN A 45 -10.02 -2.49 -6.79
CA GLN A 45 -10.02 -3.12 -8.11
C GLN A 45 -9.08 -2.46 -9.12
N THR A 46 -8.29 -1.48 -8.68
CA THR A 46 -7.34 -0.77 -9.54
C THR A 46 -6.36 -1.72 -10.21
N ASP A 47 -5.75 -2.64 -9.45
CA ASP A 47 -4.77 -3.58 -9.99
C ASP A 47 -5.41 -4.54 -11.00
N GLN A 48 -6.66 -4.97 -10.75
CA GLN A 48 -7.42 -5.80 -11.69
C GLN A 48 -7.70 -5.05 -13.01
N TYR A 49 -8.15 -3.79 -12.91
CA TYR A 49 -8.36 -2.94 -14.08
C TYR A 49 -7.07 -2.83 -14.92
N LEU A 50 -5.94 -2.54 -14.28
CA LEU A 50 -4.65 -2.40 -14.96
C LEU A 50 -4.21 -3.71 -15.63
N MET A 51 -4.36 -4.83 -14.97
CA MET A 51 -4.03 -6.15 -15.55
C MET A 51 -4.87 -6.48 -16.77
N ARG A 52 -6.15 -6.08 -16.83
CA ARG A 52 -7.00 -6.31 -18.01
C ARG A 52 -6.69 -5.35 -19.15
N ASN A 53 -6.45 -4.09 -18.84
CA ASN A 53 -6.41 -3.02 -19.85
C ASN A 53 -4.99 -2.59 -20.24
N ARG A 54 -3.97 -2.97 -19.45
CA ARG A 54 -2.56 -2.62 -19.66
C ARG A 54 -1.63 -3.82 -19.50
N ALA A 55 -2.09 -5.02 -19.82
CA ALA A 55 -1.31 -6.26 -19.67
C ALA A 55 0.00 -6.20 -20.46
N ASP A 56 -0.03 -5.73 -21.70
CA ASP A 56 1.16 -5.62 -22.56
C ASP A 56 2.21 -4.68 -21.97
N ASP A 57 1.78 -3.53 -21.47
CA ASP A 57 2.63 -2.54 -20.80
C ASP A 57 3.31 -3.11 -19.55
N ILE A 58 2.52 -3.82 -18.74
CA ILE A 58 2.97 -4.44 -17.49
C ILE A 58 4.00 -5.56 -17.78
N VAL A 59 3.73 -6.42 -18.75
CA VAL A 59 4.63 -7.51 -19.14
C VAL A 59 5.93 -6.94 -19.73
N TYR A 60 5.83 -5.91 -20.58
CA TYR A 60 7.00 -5.24 -21.14
C TYR A 60 7.88 -4.62 -20.03
N ALA A 61 7.27 -3.83 -19.13
CA ALA A 61 7.99 -3.20 -18.02
C ALA A 61 8.59 -4.25 -17.06
N CYS A 62 7.88 -5.37 -16.82
CA CYS A 62 8.38 -6.47 -16.01
C CYS A 62 9.66 -7.07 -16.60
N ARG A 63 9.67 -7.34 -17.91
CA ARG A 63 10.83 -7.87 -18.60
C ARG A 63 12.02 -6.91 -18.50
N GLN A 64 11.81 -5.61 -18.83
CA GLN A 64 12.87 -4.61 -18.80
C GLN A 64 13.46 -4.41 -17.39
N ALA A 65 12.61 -4.40 -16.36
CA ALA A 65 13.07 -4.31 -14.97
C ALA A 65 13.84 -5.56 -14.53
N ALA A 66 13.37 -6.75 -14.90
CA ALA A 66 14.07 -8.01 -14.60
C ALA A 66 15.44 -8.09 -15.28
N GLU A 67 15.53 -7.73 -16.54
CA GLU A 67 16.78 -7.67 -17.30
C GLU A 67 17.78 -6.69 -16.65
N MET A 68 17.33 -5.50 -16.29
CA MET A 68 18.17 -4.47 -15.66
C MET A 68 18.73 -4.92 -14.31
N ILE A 69 17.90 -5.57 -13.47
CA ILE A 69 18.29 -6.10 -12.16
C ILE A 69 19.17 -7.34 -12.28
N GLY A 70 19.18 -7.99 -13.44
CA GLY A 70 19.86 -9.26 -13.70
C GLY A 70 19.11 -10.47 -13.14
N ALA A 71 17.79 -10.36 -12.96
CA ALA A 71 16.96 -11.41 -12.41
C ALA A 71 16.79 -12.56 -13.43
N GLN A 72 17.11 -13.78 -12.99
CA GLN A 72 16.89 -14.99 -13.77
C GLN A 72 15.41 -15.44 -13.78
N ASN A 73 14.63 -14.97 -12.81
CA ASN A 73 13.23 -15.33 -12.63
C ASN A 73 12.37 -14.06 -12.58
N ALA A 74 11.62 -13.80 -13.63
CA ALA A 74 10.59 -12.77 -13.69
C ALA A 74 9.22 -13.41 -13.49
N VAL A 75 8.46 -12.96 -12.47
CA VAL A 75 7.20 -13.59 -12.08
C VAL A 75 6.13 -12.53 -11.80
N ILE A 76 4.95 -12.68 -12.38
CA ILE A 76 3.76 -11.92 -11.99
C ILE A 76 2.91 -12.84 -11.09
N ALA A 77 2.83 -12.50 -9.81
CA ALA A 77 2.00 -13.24 -8.86
C ALA A 77 0.60 -12.63 -8.84
N VAL A 78 -0.41 -13.45 -9.10
CA VAL A 78 -1.81 -13.03 -9.27
C VAL A 78 -2.75 -14.01 -8.57
N LYS A 79 -3.89 -13.55 -8.07
CA LYS A 79 -4.88 -14.45 -7.46
C LYS A 79 -5.48 -15.40 -8.49
N ARG A 80 -5.55 -16.67 -8.15
CA ARG A 80 -6.19 -17.72 -8.97
C ARG A 80 -7.63 -17.37 -9.37
N ALA A 81 -8.33 -16.60 -8.54
CA ALA A 81 -9.70 -16.17 -8.80
C ALA A 81 -9.82 -15.09 -9.90
N TYR A 82 -8.72 -14.48 -10.34
CA TYR A 82 -8.70 -13.40 -11.32
C TYR A 82 -8.56 -13.96 -12.75
N GLY A 83 -9.58 -14.70 -13.20
CA GLY A 83 -9.54 -15.44 -14.47
C GLY A 83 -9.32 -14.55 -15.71
N LYS A 84 -9.98 -13.38 -15.78
CA LYS A 84 -9.85 -12.44 -16.90
C LYS A 84 -8.48 -11.75 -16.91
N GLU A 85 -8.01 -11.36 -15.75
CA GLU A 85 -6.69 -10.75 -15.56
C GLU A 85 -5.55 -11.72 -15.93
N ILE A 86 -5.69 -12.99 -15.50
CA ILE A 86 -4.73 -14.04 -15.86
C ILE A 86 -4.73 -14.25 -17.38
N ALA A 87 -5.88 -14.34 -18.02
CA ALA A 87 -5.97 -14.54 -19.47
C ALA A 87 -5.33 -13.37 -20.24
N ALA A 88 -5.54 -12.12 -19.79
CA ALA A 88 -4.93 -10.94 -20.40
C ALA A 88 -3.41 -10.96 -20.26
N LEU A 89 -2.89 -11.27 -19.05
CA LEU A 89 -1.46 -11.34 -18.80
C LEU A 89 -0.79 -12.50 -19.55
N GLU A 90 -1.41 -13.69 -19.60
CA GLU A 90 -0.88 -14.84 -20.34
C GLU A 90 -0.81 -14.55 -21.84
N LYS A 91 -1.84 -13.91 -22.41
CA LYS A 91 -1.84 -13.44 -23.79
C LYS A 91 -0.71 -12.44 -24.06
N ALA A 92 -0.51 -11.47 -23.16
CA ALA A 92 0.55 -10.48 -23.29
C ALA A 92 1.95 -11.13 -23.23
N VAL A 93 2.15 -12.10 -22.33
CA VAL A 93 3.40 -12.88 -22.22
C VAL A 93 3.67 -13.65 -23.51
N GLU A 94 2.67 -14.34 -24.06
CA GLU A 94 2.77 -15.09 -25.31
C GLU A 94 3.09 -14.16 -26.49
N THR A 95 2.36 -13.05 -26.62
CA THR A 95 2.53 -12.07 -27.71
C THR A 95 3.94 -11.45 -27.67
N ALA A 96 4.45 -11.14 -26.49
CA ALA A 96 5.78 -10.55 -26.30
C ALA A 96 6.93 -11.58 -26.40
N GLY A 97 6.64 -12.88 -26.42
CA GLY A 97 7.65 -13.95 -26.29
C GLY A 97 8.49 -13.77 -25.01
N ALA A 98 7.87 -13.24 -23.94
CA ALA A 98 8.58 -12.83 -22.74
C ALA A 98 8.81 -14.01 -21.78
N ALA A 99 10.03 -14.12 -21.22
CA ALA A 99 10.38 -15.09 -20.19
C ALA A 99 9.80 -14.65 -18.80
N VAL A 100 8.49 -14.39 -18.76
CA VAL A 100 7.76 -13.97 -17.55
C VAL A 100 6.77 -15.08 -17.18
N ARG A 101 6.83 -15.55 -15.94
CA ARG A 101 5.94 -16.60 -15.44
C ARG A 101 4.76 -15.99 -14.68
N ILE A 102 3.55 -16.48 -14.96
CA ILE A 102 2.36 -16.17 -14.16
C ILE A 102 2.25 -17.17 -13.02
N HIS A 103 2.35 -16.68 -11.77
CA HIS A 103 2.20 -17.50 -10.55
C HIS A 103 0.83 -17.26 -9.93
N ARG A 104 0.01 -18.33 -9.85
CA ARG A 104 -1.37 -18.26 -9.37
C ARG A 104 -1.43 -18.54 -7.88
N MET A 105 -1.81 -17.54 -7.09
CA MET A 105 -1.93 -17.60 -5.63
C MET A 105 -3.38 -17.80 -5.18
N ASP A 106 -3.55 -18.39 -3.99
CA ASP A 106 -4.87 -18.49 -3.36
C ASP A 106 -5.36 -17.15 -2.81
N SER A 107 -6.69 -17.04 -2.64
CA SER A 107 -7.33 -15.81 -2.17
C SER A 107 -7.42 -15.78 -0.64
N PHE A 108 -6.37 -15.26 0.01
CA PHE A 108 -6.32 -15.02 1.44
C PHE A 108 -5.80 -13.60 1.75
N TYR A 109 -5.93 -13.17 2.99
CA TYR A 109 -5.45 -11.89 3.45
C TYR A 109 -4.39 -12.06 4.55
N PRO A 110 -3.24 -11.40 4.48
CA PRO A 110 -2.77 -10.47 3.45
C PRO A 110 -1.83 -11.17 2.43
N ALA A 111 -2.36 -11.76 1.37
CA ALA A 111 -1.56 -12.42 0.34
C ALA A 111 -0.60 -11.46 -0.39
N GLY A 112 -0.95 -10.18 -0.47
CA GLY A 112 -0.12 -9.12 -1.07
C GLY A 112 0.94 -8.52 -0.14
N ASP A 113 1.09 -9.00 1.10
CA ASP A 113 2.23 -8.62 1.95
C ASP A 113 3.53 -9.04 1.29
N GLU A 114 4.52 -8.15 1.26
CA GLU A 114 5.76 -8.34 0.51
C GLU A 114 6.54 -9.60 0.95
N GLN A 115 6.57 -9.93 2.25
CA GLN A 115 7.26 -11.14 2.73
C GLN A 115 6.42 -12.40 2.52
N VAL A 116 5.09 -12.27 2.57
CA VAL A 116 4.18 -13.37 2.25
C VAL A 116 4.34 -13.76 0.78
N ILE A 117 4.31 -12.79 -0.15
CA ILE A 117 4.42 -13.07 -1.58
C ILE A 117 5.80 -13.65 -1.94
N VAL A 118 6.87 -13.19 -1.29
CA VAL A 118 8.21 -13.78 -1.46
C VAL A 118 8.17 -15.27 -1.11
N TYR A 119 7.60 -15.62 0.04
CA TYR A 119 7.51 -17.03 0.44
C TYR A 119 6.61 -17.86 -0.48
N GLU A 120 5.43 -17.36 -0.84
CA GLU A 120 4.50 -18.08 -1.72
C GLU A 120 5.10 -18.36 -3.11
N VAL A 121 5.91 -17.46 -3.64
CA VAL A 121 6.50 -17.58 -4.99
C VAL A 121 7.79 -18.38 -4.99
N THR A 122 8.63 -18.20 -3.96
CA THR A 122 10.02 -18.71 -3.96
C THR A 122 10.29 -19.80 -2.92
N GLY A 123 9.43 -19.97 -1.92
CA GLY A 123 9.66 -20.80 -0.75
C GLY A 123 10.70 -20.24 0.24
N LYS A 124 11.29 -19.05 -0.05
CA LYS A 124 12.27 -18.41 0.82
C LYS A 124 11.59 -17.52 1.85
N THR A 125 12.06 -17.53 3.09
CA THR A 125 11.60 -16.62 4.15
C THR A 125 12.56 -15.44 4.26
N VAL A 126 11.99 -14.23 4.30
CA VAL A 126 12.76 -13.01 4.59
C VAL A 126 13.16 -13.03 6.07
N PRO A 127 14.43 -12.81 6.43
CA PRO A 127 14.88 -12.83 7.83
C PRO A 127 14.16 -11.77 8.68
N CYS A 128 14.14 -11.97 10.01
CA CYS A 128 13.64 -10.97 10.95
C CYS A 128 14.36 -9.64 10.75
N GLY A 129 13.60 -8.54 10.63
CA GLY A 129 14.18 -7.21 10.38
C GLY A 129 14.82 -7.02 9.01
N GLY A 130 14.74 -8.03 8.14
CA GLY A 130 15.25 -8.01 6.76
C GLY A 130 14.24 -7.49 5.75
N ILE A 131 14.71 -7.41 4.51
CA ILE A 131 13.94 -7.03 3.32
C ILE A 131 14.02 -8.13 2.26
N PRO A 132 13.12 -8.18 1.27
CA PRO A 132 13.17 -9.20 0.20
C PRO A 132 14.53 -9.35 -0.48
N LEU A 133 15.27 -8.26 -0.63
CA LEU A 133 16.60 -8.27 -1.24
C LEU A 133 17.60 -9.15 -0.47
N ASP A 134 17.45 -9.33 0.85
CA ASP A 134 18.31 -10.20 1.66
C ASP A 134 18.21 -11.69 1.26
N VAL A 135 17.17 -12.04 0.50
CA VAL A 135 16.97 -13.39 -0.06
C VAL A 135 17.01 -13.41 -1.59
N GLY A 136 17.57 -12.35 -2.20
CA GLY A 136 17.75 -12.22 -3.64
C GLY A 136 16.46 -11.93 -4.41
N VAL A 137 15.52 -11.20 -3.81
CA VAL A 137 14.22 -10.90 -4.40
C VAL A 137 13.95 -9.39 -4.42
N VAL A 138 13.47 -8.89 -5.55
CA VAL A 138 12.87 -7.55 -5.65
C VAL A 138 11.38 -7.71 -5.95
N VAL A 139 10.53 -7.03 -5.18
CA VAL A 139 9.08 -7.04 -5.36
C VAL A 139 8.59 -5.68 -5.81
N SER A 140 7.76 -5.60 -6.84
CA SER A 140 7.10 -4.36 -7.30
C SER A 140 5.61 -4.58 -7.51
N ASN A 141 4.79 -3.58 -7.18
CA ASN A 141 3.34 -3.65 -7.41
C ASN A 141 3.02 -3.48 -8.91
N VAL A 142 1.96 -4.11 -9.40
CA VAL A 142 1.54 -4.07 -10.81
C VAL A 142 1.28 -2.64 -11.31
N ALA A 143 0.69 -1.76 -10.50
CA ALA A 143 0.48 -0.36 -10.89
C ALA A 143 1.81 0.43 -11.00
N THR A 144 2.85 0.02 -10.25
CA THR A 144 4.20 0.59 -10.40
C THR A 144 4.80 0.23 -11.76
N LEU A 145 4.55 -0.98 -12.28
CA LEU A 145 5.01 -1.39 -13.60
C LEU A 145 4.32 -0.59 -14.71
N ALA A 146 3.02 -0.34 -14.57
CA ALA A 146 2.28 0.51 -15.51
C ALA A 146 2.85 1.94 -15.54
N ALA A 147 3.12 2.53 -14.36
CA ALA A 147 3.75 3.86 -14.27
C ALA A 147 5.20 3.87 -14.79
N ALA A 148 5.96 2.79 -14.59
CA ALA A 148 7.31 2.67 -15.13
C ALA A 148 7.31 2.53 -16.66
N PHE A 149 6.31 1.88 -17.24
CA PHE A 149 6.14 1.83 -18.68
C PHE A 149 5.86 3.22 -19.27
N ASP A 150 5.02 4.04 -18.61
CA ASP A 150 4.81 5.43 -19.01
C ASP A 150 6.11 6.23 -18.91
N ALA A 151 6.91 6.02 -17.86
CA ALA A 151 8.23 6.64 -17.73
C ALA A 151 9.22 6.24 -18.83
N MET A 152 9.13 5.01 -19.38
CA MET A 152 9.93 4.59 -20.55
C MET A 152 9.57 5.37 -21.82
N LYS A 153 8.38 5.94 -21.88
CA LYS A 153 7.92 6.86 -22.93
C LYS A 153 8.23 8.33 -22.61
N GLU A 154 9.02 8.57 -21.57
CA GLU A 154 9.33 9.91 -21.02
C GLU A 154 8.10 10.65 -20.45
N GLU A 155 7.02 9.94 -20.12
CA GLU A 155 5.85 10.49 -19.47
C GLU A 155 6.06 10.54 -17.95
N PRO A 156 5.99 11.71 -17.30
CA PRO A 156 6.14 11.82 -15.85
C PRO A 156 4.94 11.25 -15.10
N PHE A 157 5.17 10.78 -13.88
CA PHE A 157 4.14 10.17 -13.03
C PHE A 157 3.23 11.25 -12.44
N ILE A 158 2.26 11.70 -13.20
CA ILE A 158 1.30 12.75 -12.85
C ILE A 158 -0.16 12.27 -12.78
N MET A 159 -0.44 11.07 -13.26
CA MET A 159 -1.79 10.49 -13.24
C MET A 159 -1.83 9.25 -12.35
N LYS A 160 -2.92 9.09 -11.62
CA LYS A 160 -3.14 7.94 -10.73
C LYS A 160 -4.44 7.22 -11.07
N TYR A 161 -4.38 5.90 -11.15
CA TYR A 161 -5.56 5.05 -11.17
C TYR A 161 -5.93 4.72 -9.71
N ILE A 162 -7.18 4.92 -9.35
CA ILE A 162 -7.72 4.70 -8.00
C ILE A 162 -9.10 4.05 -8.07
N THR A 163 -9.41 3.18 -7.12
CA THR A 163 -10.77 2.67 -6.96
C THR A 163 -11.56 3.63 -6.07
N VAL A 164 -12.74 4.07 -6.52
CA VAL A 164 -13.71 4.74 -5.65
C VAL A 164 -14.90 3.81 -5.45
N ALA A 165 -15.14 3.40 -4.21
CA ALA A 165 -16.12 2.35 -3.89
C ALA A 165 -16.71 2.52 -2.47
N GLY A 166 -17.52 1.54 -2.05
CA GLY A 166 -18.28 1.58 -0.81
C GLY A 166 -19.64 2.22 -1.02
N ALA A 167 -20.08 3.07 -0.10
CA ALA A 167 -21.37 3.77 -0.16
C ALA A 167 -21.31 4.97 -1.13
N VAL A 168 -21.07 4.70 -2.41
CA VAL A 168 -21.17 5.65 -3.53
C VAL A 168 -22.18 5.16 -4.55
N ASN A 169 -22.80 6.07 -5.29
CA ASN A 169 -23.87 5.72 -6.24
C ASN A 169 -23.38 4.94 -7.47
N SER A 170 -22.13 5.16 -7.90
CA SER A 170 -21.54 4.53 -9.07
C SER A 170 -20.07 4.16 -8.84
N PRO A 171 -19.78 3.05 -8.12
CA PRO A 171 -18.41 2.60 -7.90
C PRO A 171 -17.65 2.46 -9.22
N ALA A 172 -16.43 3.02 -9.28
CA ALA A 172 -15.63 3.04 -10.51
C ALA A 172 -14.12 3.03 -10.22
N VAL A 173 -13.35 2.64 -11.24
CA VAL A 173 -11.95 2.98 -11.33
C VAL A 173 -11.83 4.37 -11.96
N ILE A 174 -11.10 5.24 -11.32
CA ILE A 174 -10.93 6.64 -11.74
C ILE A 174 -9.46 6.87 -12.10
N ARG A 175 -9.21 7.56 -13.21
CA ARG A 175 -7.89 8.10 -13.55
C ARG A 175 -7.90 9.59 -13.26
N ALA A 176 -7.14 9.99 -12.25
CA ALA A 176 -7.11 11.37 -11.75
C ALA A 176 -5.69 11.94 -11.77
N PRO A 177 -5.52 13.24 -12.07
CA PRO A 177 -4.28 13.97 -11.86
C PRO A 177 -3.86 13.92 -10.38
N LEU A 178 -2.55 13.87 -10.10
CA LEU A 178 -2.06 14.00 -8.73
C LEU A 178 -2.47 15.37 -8.16
N GLY A 179 -2.92 15.39 -6.91
CA GLY A 179 -3.42 16.59 -6.25
C GLY A 179 -4.92 16.85 -6.41
N THR A 180 -5.65 16.07 -7.23
CA THR A 180 -7.12 16.11 -7.31
C THR A 180 -7.73 15.89 -5.94
N SER A 181 -8.79 16.61 -5.60
CA SER A 181 -9.47 16.43 -4.32
C SER A 181 -10.20 15.10 -4.24
N VAL A 182 -10.26 14.56 -3.03
CA VAL A 182 -11.04 13.34 -2.76
C VAL A 182 -12.52 13.57 -3.02
N SER A 183 -13.03 14.78 -2.74
CA SER A 183 -14.42 15.14 -3.03
C SER A 183 -14.76 15.02 -4.50
N GLU A 184 -13.91 15.57 -5.39
CA GLU A 184 -14.11 15.45 -6.85
C GLU A 184 -14.10 13.98 -7.31
N CYS A 185 -13.25 13.15 -6.68
CA CYS A 185 -13.24 11.72 -6.99
C CYS A 185 -14.55 11.03 -6.54
N VAL A 186 -15.09 11.39 -5.37
CA VAL A 186 -16.37 10.86 -4.89
C VAL A 186 -17.54 11.36 -5.75
N GLU A 187 -17.53 12.61 -6.13
CA GLU A 187 -18.53 13.21 -7.05
C GLU A 187 -18.53 12.51 -8.41
N ALA A 188 -17.34 12.25 -8.98
CA ALA A 188 -17.21 11.49 -10.22
C ALA A 188 -17.77 10.06 -10.13
N ALA A 189 -17.74 9.47 -8.94
CA ALA A 189 -18.40 8.19 -8.65
C ALA A 189 -19.91 8.35 -8.31
N GLY A 190 -20.53 9.45 -8.69
CA GLY A 190 -21.96 9.73 -8.49
C GLY A 190 -22.32 10.25 -7.09
N GLY A 191 -21.35 10.66 -6.29
CA GLY A 191 -21.53 11.13 -4.92
C GLY A 191 -21.74 10.02 -3.90
N ALA A 192 -21.79 10.38 -2.63
CA ALA A 192 -22.10 9.46 -1.54
C ALA A 192 -23.55 8.96 -1.62
N ALA A 193 -23.75 7.67 -1.38
CA ALA A 193 -25.06 7.02 -1.39
C ALA A 193 -25.78 7.09 -0.01
N ALA A 194 -25.15 7.66 1.01
CA ALA A 194 -25.70 7.84 2.35
C ALA A 194 -25.25 9.18 2.92
N ASP A 195 -26.13 9.79 3.76
CA ASP A 195 -25.91 11.14 4.29
C ASP A 195 -24.82 11.20 5.36
N ASP A 196 -24.66 10.15 6.16
CA ASP A 196 -23.71 10.12 7.27
C ASP A 196 -22.58 9.10 7.00
N CYS A 197 -21.56 9.58 6.31
CA CYS A 197 -20.42 8.79 5.87
C CYS A 197 -19.09 9.36 6.37
N PHE A 198 -18.05 8.53 6.31
CA PHE A 198 -16.65 8.93 6.41
C PHE A 198 -15.86 8.34 5.26
N VAL A 199 -14.69 8.89 5.01
CA VAL A 199 -13.84 8.49 3.89
C VAL A 199 -12.56 7.83 4.38
N VAL A 200 -12.16 6.75 3.70
CA VAL A 200 -10.90 6.04 3.91
C VAL A 200 -10.07 6.15 2.64
N SER A 201 -8.85 6.65 2.75
CA SER A 201 -7.84 6.58 1.69
C SER A 201 -7.09 5.25 1.78
N GLY A 202 -7.18 4.44 0.73
CA GLY A 202 -6.71 3.06 0.68
C GLY A 202 -7.83 2.05 0.91
N GLY A 203 -7.46 0.81 1.24
CA GLY A 203 -8.41 -0.26 1.51
C GLY A 203 -8.98 -0.26 2.93
N PRO A 204 -10.01 -1.07 3.21
CA PRO A 204 -10.67 -1.09 4.51
C PRO A 204 -9.76 -1.61 5.64
N MET A 205 -8.76 -2.45 5.33
CA MET A 205 -7.86 -3.01 6.34
C MET A 205 -6.73 -2.04 6.70
N MET A 206 -5.95 -1.60 5.72
CA MET A 206 -4.73 -0.79 5.93
C MET A 206 -4.92 0.70 5.65
N GLY A 207 -5.98 1.11 4.95
CA GLY A 207 -6.26 2.52 4.65
C GLY A 207 -6.50 3.37 5.90
N LYS A 208 -6.37 4.69 5.75
CA LYS A 208 -6.54 5.67 6.84
C LYS A 208 -7.81 6.50 6.65
N LYS A 209 -8.52 6.79 7.74
CA LYS A 209 -9.60 7.78 7.74
C LYS A 209 -9.01 9.15 7.38
N ILE A 210 -9.65 9.85 6.48
CA ILE A 210 -9.25 11.20 6.04
C ILE A 210 -10.43 12.16 6.06
N ALA A 211 -10.13 13.45 6.14
CA ALA A 211 -11.11 14.51 5.91
C ALA A 211 -11.14 14.85 4.41
N CYS A 212 -12.34 14.96 3.84
CA CYS A 212 -12.51 15.22 2.41
C CYS A 212 -12.09 16.64 1.99
N ASP A 213 -12.11 17.58 2.92
CA ASP A 213 -11.84 19.00 2.72
C ASP A 213 -10.39 19.42 3.09
N ALA A 214 -9.64 18.55 3.75
CA ALA A 214 -8.28 18.83 4.17
C ALA A 214 -7.25 18.48 3.08
N VAL A 215 -6.01 18.95 3.22
CA VAL A 215 -4.88 18.61 2.35
C VAL A 215 -4.66 17.08 2.28
N SER A 216 -4.96 16.36 3.35
CA SER A 216 -4.98 14.89 3.40
C SER A 216 -6.02 14.24 2.47
N GLY A 217 -7.04 14.99 2.08
CA GLY A 217 -8.07 14.60 1.13
C GLY A 217 -7.68 14.83 -0.34
N ARG A 218 -6.44 14.53 -0.73
CA ARG A 218 -5.94 14.67 -2.11
C ARG A 218 -5.39 13.37 -2.64
N VAL A 219 -5.49 13.19 -3.96
CA VAL A 219 -4.88 12.06 -4.66
C VAL A 219 -3.36 12.23 -4.67
N THR A 220 -2.66 11.22 -4.15
CA THR A 220 -1.20 11.17 -4.12
C THR A 220 -0.68 9.97 -4.91
N LYS A 221 0.62 9.87 -5.10
CA LYS A 221 1.26 8.70 -5.74
C LYS A 221 0.96 7.39 -5.03
N THR A 222 0.63 7.43 -3.73
CA THR A 222 0.36 6.26 -2.89
C THR A 222 -1.12 5.94 -2.72
N THR A 223 -2.02 6.79 -3.19
CA THR A 223 -3.47 6.54 -3.12
C THR A 223 -3.85 5.36 -4.01
N SER A 224 -4.28 4.25 -3.43
CA SER A 224 -4.75 3.05 -4.15
C SER A 224 -6.27 3.01 -4.30
N GLY A 225 -6.99 3.67 -3.41
CA GLY A 225 -8.44 3.77 -3.44
C GLY A 225 -8.99 4.82 -2.49
N ILE A 226 -10.25 5.13 -2.68
CA ILE A 226 -11.07 6.01 -1.84
C ILE A 226 -12.34 5.23 -1.52
N LEU A 227 -12.57 4.93 -0.24
CA LEU A 227 -13.76 4.23 0.20
C LEU A 227 -14.65 5.16 1.01
N VAL A 228 -15.88 5.29 0.59
CA VAL A 228 -16.93 5.97 1.37
C VAL A 228 -17.65 4.92 2.18
N LEU A 229 -17.70 5.08 3.49
CA LEU A 229 -18.27 4.11 4.41
C LEU A 229 -19.24 4.81 5.38
N PRO A 230 -20.38 4.17 5.75
CA PRO A 230 -21.32 4.75 6.69
C PRO A 230 -20.72 4.80 8.09
N LYS A 231 -21.12 5.81 8.87
CA LYS A 231 -20.81 5.90 10.29
C LYS A 231 -21.65 4.94 11.14
N GLY A 232 -21.34 4.83 12.43
CA GLY A 232 -22.07 4.01 13.40
C GLY A 232 -21.75 2.50 13.34
N GLY A 233 -20.77 2.08 12.54
CA GLY A 233 -20.40 0.67 12.38
C GLY A 233 -18.98 0.33 12.82
N PHE A 234 -18.66 -0.97 12.78
CA PHE A 234 -17.33 -1.50 13.13
C PHE A 234 -16.18 -0.74 12.44
N MET A 235 -16.35 -0.34 11.17
CA MET A 235 -15.30 0.33 10.43
C MET A 235 -14.97 1.72 10.96
N GLU A 236 -15.94 2.47 11.47
CA GLU A 236 -15.67 3.76 12.08
C GLU A 236 -14.85 3.63 13.35
N GLU A 237 -15.19 2.67 14.23
CA GLU A 237 -14.40 2.36 15.43
C GLU A 237 -12.99 1.86 15.06
N TYR A 238 -12.91 0.95 14.08
CA TYR A 238 -11.62 0.39 13.63
C TYR A 238 -10.71 1.46 13.05
N LYS A 239 -11.26 2.47 12.33
CA LYS A 239 -10.50 3.59 11.76
C LYS A 239 -10.37 4.80 12.69
N GLY A 240 -10.99 4.74 13.86
CA GLY A 240 -10.87 5.78 14.88
C GLY A 240 -9.47 5.84 15.50
N ASP A 241 -9.18 6.96 16.15
CA ASP A 241 -7.92 7.17 16.85
C ASP A 241 -7.79 6.21 18.05
N MET A 242 -6.55 5.89 18.39
CA MET A 242 -6.25 5.05 19.54
C MET A 242 -6.00 5.91 20.78
N ASP A 243 -6.77 5.63 21.86
CA ASP A 243 -6.42 6.05 23.21
C ASP A 243 -5.63 4.91 23.89
N LEU A 244 -4.36 5.14 24.16
CA LEU A 244 -3.46 4.13 24.73
C LEU A 244 -3.93 3.68 26.12
N GLU A 245 -4.35 4.60 26.99
CA GLU A 245 -4.78 4.26 28.34
C GLU A 245 -6.13 3.52 28.35
N ALA A 246 -7.07 3.90 27.48
CA ALA A 246 -8.30 3.16 27.29
C ALA A 246 -8.01 1.75 26.74
N LEU A 247 -7.10 1.61 25.77
CA LEU A 247 -6.68 0.31 25.24
C LEU A 247 -6.05 -0.55 26.34
N LYS A 248 -5.13 -0.01 27.14
CA LYS A 248 -4.50 -0.74 28.27
C LYS A 248 -5.55 -1.23 29.27
N LYS A 249 -6.48 -0.36 29.68
CA LYS A 249 -7.59 -0.72 30.61
C LYS A 249 -8.45 -1.83 30.02
N ARG A 250 -8.87 -1.73 28.76
CA ARG A 250 -9.66 -2.77 28.08
C ARG A 250 -8.87 -4.08 27.97
N ALA A 251 -7.57 -4.02 27.66
CA ALA A 251 -6.73 -5.21 27.56
C ALA A 251 -6.57 -5.92 28.92
N ARG A 252 -6.47 -5.17 30.03
CA ARG A 252 -6.40 -5.76 31.39
C ARG A 252 -7.68 -6.52 31.75
N SER A 253 -8.86 -5.97 31.40
CA SER A 253 -10.16 -6.51 31.80
C SER A 253 -10.73 -7.54 30.82
N ALA A 254 -10.49 -7.40 29.51
CA ALA A 254 -11.17 -8.17 28.49
C ALA A 254 -10.29 -9.18 27.74
N CYS A 255 -8.95 -9.09 27.82
CA CYS A 255 -8.08 -10.05 27.12
C CYS A 255 -8.13 -11.45 27.76
N ILE A 256 -8.81 -12.37 27.11
CA ILE A 256 -8.92 -13.79 27.55
C ILE A 256 -7.69 -14.63 27.17
N GLN A 257 -6.65 -14.05 26.59
CA GLN A 257 -5.39 -14.68 26.21
C GLN A 257 -5.55 -15.91 25.30
N CYS A 258 -6.54 -15.94 24.45
CA CYS A 258 -6.78 -16.99 23.46
C CYS A 258 -5.67 -17.12 22.40
N SER A 259 -4.79 -16.12 22.30
CA SER A 259 -3.68 -16.01 21.34
C SER A 259 -4.05 -16.00 19.85
N TYR A 260 -5.32 -15.90 19.46
CA TYR A 260 -5.72 -15.86 18.04
C TYR A 260 -5.06 -14.74 17.26
N CYS A 261 -4.85 -13.57 17.87
CA CYS A 261 -4.12 -12.45 17.25
C CYS A 261 -2.67 -12.82 16.85
N THR A 262 -2.06 -13.80 17.52
CA THR A 262 -0.75 -14.37 17.16
C THR A 262 -0.91 -15.53 16.19
N MET A 263 -1.82 -16.44 16.45
CA MET A 263 -2.02 -17.65 15.65
C MET A 263 -2.41 -17.34 14.19
N LEU A 264 -3.05 -16.18 13.92
CA LEU A 264 -3.44 -15.73 12.59
C LEU A 264 -2.52 -14.62 12.05
N CYS A 265 -1.45 -14.25 12.78
CA CYS A 265 -0.51 -13.23 12.34
C CYS A 265 0.36 -13.75 11.19
N PRO A 266 0.33 -13.11 10.00
CA PRO A 266 1.08 -13.59 8.83
C PRO A 266 2.59 -13.62 9.06
N ARG A 267 3.12 -12.66 9.85
CA ARG A 267 4.54 -12.62 10.20
C ARG A 267 4.91 -13.76 11.16
N HIS A 268 4.09 -14.02 12.17
CA HIS A 268 4.27 -15.14 13.06
C HIS A 268 4.25 -16.48 12.30
N LEU A 269 3.31 -16.63 11.38
CA LEU A 269 3.18 -17.82 10.54
C LEU A 269 4.38 -18.03 9.60
N LEU A 270 5.13 -16.99 9.26
CA LEU A 270 6.41 -17.07 8.55
C LEU A 270 7.61 -17.31 9.49
N GLY A 271 7.37 -17.54 10.77
CA GLY A 271 8.41 -17.85 11.77
C GLY A 271 9.01 -16.62 12.45
N HIS A 272 8.50 -15.41 12.21
CA HIS A 272 8.96 -14.25 12.97
C HIS A 272 8.49 -14.31 14.43
N PRO A 273 9.29 -13.84 15.40
CA PRO A 273 8.93 -13.84 16.82
C PRO A 273 7.93 -12.72 17.17
N LEU A 274 7.00 -12.42 16.26
CA LEU A 274 5.94 -11.43 16.46
C LEU A 274 4.73 -12.10 17.10
N GLU A 275 4.51 -11.82 18.38
CA GLU A 275 3.42 -12.40 19.18
C GLU A 275 2.50 -11.30 19.72
N PRO A 276 1.52 -10.81 18.94
CA PRO A 276 0.64 -9.72 19.36
C PRO A 276 -0.04 -9.91 20.72
N HIS A 277 -0.38 -11.15 21.11
CA HIS A 277 -0.99 -11.40 22.43
C HIS A 277 -0.03 -11.11 23.59
N ARG A 278 1.27 -11.39 23.43
CA ARG A 278 2.30 -11.08 24.44
C ARG A 278 2.59 -9.58 24.50
N ILE A 279 2.62 -8.92 23.34
CA ILE A 279 2.79 -7.47 23.26
C ILE A 279 1.62 -6.77 23.96
N MET A 280 0.38 -7.16 23.67
CA MET A 280 -0.82 -6.64 24.34
C MET A 280 -0.75 -6.81 25.86
N ARG A 281 -0.34 -7.98 26.32
CA ARG A 281 -0.20 -8.26 27.75
C ARG A 281 0.89 -7.41 28.39
N ALA A 282 2.08 -7.36 27.82
CA ALA A 282 3.18 -6.58 28.36
C ALA A 282 2.79 -5.09 28.47
N ALA A 283 2.22 -4.51 27.41
CA ALA A 283 1.78 -3.12 27.44
C ALA A 283 0.64 -2.86 28.41
N ALA A 284 -0.34 -3.78 28.51
CA ALA A 284 -1.47 -3.62 29.42
C ALA A 284 -1.05 -3.53 30.89
N PHE A 285 -0.03 -4.23 31.31
CA PHE A 285 0.42 -4.29 32.71
C PHE A 285 1.66 -3.44 33.01
N SER A 286 2.25 -2.80 32.01
CA SER A 286 3.34 -1.84 32.23
C SER A 286 2.76 -0.47 32.63
N GLU A 287 3.37 0.16 33.64
CA GLU A 287 3.13 1.53 34.03
C GLU A 287 4.11 2.49 33.38
N ASP A 288 5.30 2.00 33.00
CA ASP A 288 6.38 2.75 32.38
C ASP A 288 6.63 2.24 30.95
N LEU A 289 6.28 3.08 29.96
CA LEU A 289 6.47 2.78 28.55
C LEU A 289 7.96 2.80 28.18
N ASP A 290 8.76 3.64 28.80
CA ASP A 290 10.19 3.78 28.50
C ASP A 290 10.93 2.50 28.90
N GLN A 291 10.70 2.04 30.13
CA GLN A 291 11.22 0.76 30.60
C GLN A 291 10.75 -0.41 29.71
N LEU A 292 9.50 -0.38 29.25
CA LEU A 292 8.95 -1.42 28.38
C LEU A 292 9.66 -1.48 27.02
N LEU A 293 9.95 -0.32 26.42
CA LEU A 293 10.63 -0.23 25.11
C LEU A 293 12.13 -0.54 25.22
N GLU A 294 12.76 -0.24 26.34
CA GLU A 294 14.18 -0.53 26.58
C GLU A 294 14.42 -2.01 26.91
N SER A 295 13.42 -2.70 27.42
CA SER A 295 13.52 -4.13 27.74
C SER A 295 13.69 -4.99 26.49
N ASP A 296 14.44 -6.09 26.56
CA ASP A 296 14.55 -7.10 25.49
C ASP A 296 13.30 -8.01 25.40
N GLY A 297 12.16 -7.49 25.83
CA GLY A 297 10.89 -8.20 25.87
C GLY A 297 10.18 -8.31 24.51
N PRO A 298 9.00 -8.94 24.51
CA PRO A 298 8.22 -9.18 23.28
C PRO A 298 7.79 -7.90 22.57
N VAL A 299 7.81 -6.76 23.26
CA VAL A 299 7.38 -5.46 22.73
C VAL A 299 8.25 -4.97 21.57
N ARG A 300 9.57 -5.24 21.62
CA ARG A 300 10.49 -4.91 20.50
C ARG A 300 10.11 -5.59 19.20
N ASN A 301 9.45 -6.74 19.27
CA ASN A 301 8.97 -7.45 18.10
C ASN A 301 7.81 -6.75 17.38
N ALA A 302 7.19 -5.73 17.98
CA ALA A 302 6.22 -4.86 17.28
C ALA A 302 6.83 -4.20 16.03
N SER A 303 8.17 -3.98 16.01
CA SER A 303 8.89 -3.49 14.82
C SER A 303 8.74 -4.39 13.58
N LEU A 304 8.48 -5.70 13.76
CA LEU A 304 8.28 -6.69 12.70
C LEU A 304 6.86 -6.65 12.12
N CYS A 305 5.95 -5.88 12.72
CA CYS A 305 4.54 -5.83 12.30
C CYS A 305 4.40 -5.20 10.91
N SER A 306 3.68 -5.87 10.01
CA SER A 306 3.30 -5.35 8.69
C SER A 306 2.09 -4.40 8.73
N LEU A 307 1.47 -4.23 9.89
CA LEU A 307 0.27 -3.40 10.09
C LEU A 307 -0.96 -3.85 9.27
N CYS A 308 -1.03 -5.11 8.88
CA CYS A 308 -2.12 -5.65 8.07
C CYS A 308 -3.50 -5.66 8.75
N GLY A 309 -3.57 -5.44 10.06
CA GLY A 309 -4.83 -5.32 10.79
C GLY A 309 -5.57 -6.63 11.13
N VAL A 310 -5.15 -7.80 10.66
CA VAL A 310 -5.82 -9.10 10.90
C VAL A 310 -6.09 -9.34 12.38
N CYS A 311 -5.11 -9.06 13.24
CA CYS A 311 -5.19 -9.30 14.68
C CYS A 311 -6.27 -8.46 15.38
N THR A 312 -6.58 -7.26 14.87
CA THR A 312 -7.64 -6.39 15.36
C THR A 312 -8.97 -6.66 14.67
N ALA A 313 -8.99 -6.54 13.33
CA ALA A 313 -10.24 -6.57 12.58
C ALA A 313 -10.89 -7.95 12.53
N TYR A 314 -10.11 -9.03 12.61
CA TYR A 314 -10.61 -10.38 12.42
C TYR A 314 -10.37 -11.33 13.61
N ALA A 315 -9.13 -11.35 14.13
CA ALA A 315 -8.70 -12.41 15.04
C ALA A 315 -9.18 -12.21 16.48
N CYS A 316 -9.30 -10.96 16.97
CA CYS A 316 -9.64 -10.72 18.36
C CYS A 316 -11.15 -10.89 18.62
N PRO A 317 -11.59 -11.92 19.40
CA PRO A 317 -13.00 -12.11 19.70
C PRO A 317 -13.53 -11.07 20.70
N MET A 318 -12.64 -10.38 21.42
CA MET A 318 -12.96 -9.40 22.45
C MET A 318 -12.94 -7.94 21.93
N GLY A 319 -12.78 -7.74 20.61
CA GLY A 319 -12.74 -6.40 20.03
C GLY A 319 -11.56 -5.53 20.51
N LEU A 320 -10.44 -6.15 20.93
CA LEU A 320 -9.23 -5.41 21.28
C LEU A 320 -8.44 -5.04 20.00
N GLU A 321 -7.50 -4.12 20.14
CA GLU A 321 -6.82 -3.49 19.02
C GLU A 321 -5.30 -3.76 18.96
N PRO A 322 -4.85 -5.04 18.84
CA PRO A 322 -3.42 -5.35 18.84
C PRO A 322 -2.64 -4.67 17.71
N SER A 323 -3.24 -4.48 16.53
CA SER A 323 -2.56 -3.82 15.42
C SER A 323 -2.30 -2.34 15.67
N LYS A 324 -3.24 -1.64 16.34
CA LYS A 324 -3.04 -0.22 16.70
C LYS A 324 -1.94 -0.07 17.74
N LEU A 325 -1.92 -0.96 18.75
CA LEU A 325 -0.83 -0.97 19.71
C LEU A 325 0.53 -1.23 19.05
N ASN A 326 0.61 -2.23 18.16
CA ASN A 326 1.85 -2.51 17.43
C ASN A 326 2.29 -1.32 16.56
N ALA A 327 1.35 -0.60 15.92
CA ALA A 327 1.64 0.61 15.16
C ALA A 327 2.24 1.70 16.04
N PHE A 328 1.61 1.97 17.17
CA PHE A 328 2.07 2.95 18.15
C PHE A 328 3.47 2.61 18.66
N LEU A 329 3.71 1.37 19.10
CA LEU A 329 5.02 0.95 19.61
C LEU A 329 6.10 1.01 18.53
N LYS A 330 5.76 0.66 17.28
CA LYS A 330 6.68 0.75 16.15
C LYS A 330 7.08 2.19 15.85
N GLU A 331 6.14 3.13 15.90
CA GLU A 331 6.38 4.55 15.73
C GLU A 331 7.23 5.12 16.87
N GLU A 332 6.91 4.79 18.12
CA GLU A 332 7.70 5.21 19.29
C GLU A 332 9.14 4.68 19.24
N MET A 333 9.34 3.43 18.86
CA MET A 333 10.67 2.87 18.66
C MET A 333 11.43 3.63 17.56
N ALA A 334 10.77 3.91 16.43
CA ALA A 334 11.39 4.66 15.34
C ALA A 334 11.78 6.08 15.77
N ARG A 335 10.90 6.79 16.49
CA ARG A 335 11.15 8.14 17.02
C ARG A 335 12.35 8.19 17.98
N ARG A 336 12.54 7.14 18.76
CA ARG A 336 13.64 7.00 19.74
C ARG A 336 14.90 6.37 19.14
N GLY A 337 14.92 6.01 17.87
CA GLY A 337 16.04 5.32 17.24
C GLY A 337 16.26 3.89 17.74
N ILE A 338 15.28 3.29 18.43
CA ILE A 338 15.35 1.92 18.94
C ILE A 338 15.20 0.98 17.75
N ARG A 339 16.23 0.25 17.43
CA ARG A 339 16.25 -0.73 16.33
C ARG A 339 16.43 -2.14 16.87
N ARG A 340 15.84 -3.09 16.21
CA ARG A 340 16.14 -4.52 16.44
C ARG A 340 17.54 -4.81 15.92
N SER A 341 18.36 -5.51 16.71
CA SER A 341 19.68 -5.99 16.31
C SER A 341 19.55 -7.36 15.61
N GLY A 342 20.32 -7.55 14.54
CA GLY A 342 20.46 -8.82 13.83
C GLY A 342 19.34 -9.15 12.84
N LYS A 343 19.68 -10.02 11.89
CA LYS A 343 18.76 -10.62 10.90
C LYS A 343 18.75 -12.13 11.14
N GLU A 344 17.78 -12.60 11.89
CA GLU A 344 17.62 -14.03 12.20
C GLU A 344 16.85 -14.72 11.08
N THR A 345 17.36 -15.86 10.62
CA THR A 345 16.63 -16.72 9.67
C THR A 345 15.35 -17.25 10.33
N THR A 346 14.28 -17.29 9.58
CA THR A 346 12.97 -17.76 10.03
C THR A 346 12.59 -19.05 9.31
N VAL A 347 11.80 -19.88 10.00
CA VAL A 347 11.20 -21.09 9.43
C VAL A 347 9.70 -20.98 9.58
N PRO A 348 8.92 -21.12 8.51
CA PRO A 348 7.47 -21.05 8.58
C PRO A 348 6.91 -22.12 9.52
N LEU A 349 5.83 -21.75 10.22
CA LEU A 349 5.14 -22.70 11.08
C LEU A 349 4.46 -23.81 10.26
N PRO A 350 4.46 -25.07 10.73
CA PRO A 350 3.90 -26.20 9.99
C PRO A 350 2.40 -26.05 9.69
N ASP A 351 1.68 -25.35 10.55
CA ASP A 351 0.23 -25.14 10.45
C ASP A 351 -0.16 -23.85 9.70
N ARG A 352 0.80 -23.14 9.10
CA ARG A 352 0.58 -21.91 8.35
C ARG A 352 -0.51 -22.04 7.29
N GLU A 353 -0.51 -23.11 6.53
CA GLU A 353 -1.47 -23.32 5.43
C GLU A 353 -2.93 -23.35 5.92
N TRP A 354 -3.15 -23.88 7.11
CA TRP A 354 -4.47 -24.00 7.72
C TRP A 354 -4.94 -22.73 8.44
N ARG A 355 -4.06 -21.73 8.58
CA ARG A 355 -4.29 -20.48 9.30
C ARG A 355 -4.39 -19.25 8.39
N LYS A 356 -4.30 -19.43 7.09
CA LYS A 356 -4.55 -18.37 6.11
C LYS A 356 -6.01 -17.92 6.21
N VAL A 357 -6.24 -16.60 6.35
CA VAL A 357 -7.60 -16.06 6.48
C VAL A 357 -8.16 -15.76 5.09
N PRO A 358 -9.24 -16.42 4.63
CA PRO A 358 -9.82 -16.14 3.32
C PRO A 358 -10.31 -14.68 3.20
N THR A 359 -10.00 -14.01 2.06
CA THR A 359 -10.37 -12.61 1.82
C THR A 359 -11.87 -12.36 2.00
N GLY A 360 -12.74 -13.28 1.56
CA GLY A 360 -14.18 -13.14 1.73
C GLY A 360 -14.65 -13.13 3.19
N ARG A 361 -13.92 -13.78 4.12
CA ARG A 361 -14.20 -13.70 5.56
C ARG A 361 -13.81 -12.33 6.13
N ILE A 362 -12.69 -11.77 5.68
CA ILE A 362 -12.29 -10.39 6.03
C ILE A 362 -13.38 -9.43 5.56
N SER A 363 -13.78 -9.49 4.28
CA SER A 363 -14.78 -8.60 3.71
C SER A 363 -16.09 -8.60 4.50
N ARG A 364 -16.58 -9.79 4.88
CA ARG A 364 -17.78 -9.91 5.74
C ARG A 364 -17.56 -9.31 7.13
N ARG A 365 -16.41 -9.58 7.74
CA ARG A 365 -16.11 -9.10 9.10
C ARG A 365 -16.03 -7.58 9.18
N VAL A 366 -15.49 -6.93 8.15
CA VAL A 366 -15.36 -5.47 8.07
C VAL A 366 -16.57 -4.79 7.41
N GLY A 367 -17.66 -5.54 7.12
CA GLY A 367 -18.90 -4.98 6.58
C GLY A 367 -18.79 -4.47 5.14
N THR A 368 -17.83 -4.99 4.36
CA THR A 368 -17.63 -4.54 2.97
C THR A 368 -18.16 -5.55 1.94
N ALA A 369 -18.69 -6.70 2.39
CA ALA A 369 -19.16 -7.75 1.50
C ALA A 369 -20.44 -7.38 0.72
N ASP A 370 -21.23 -6.45 1.26
CA ASP A 370 -22.52 -6.04 0.68
C ASP A 370 -22.36 -4.95 -0.37
N TYR A 371 -21.18 -4.35 -0.49
CA TYR A 371 -20.90 -3.37 -1.54
C TYR A 371 -20.52 -4.06 -2.84
N GLY A 372 -21.16 -3.62 -3.93
CA GLY A 372 -20.81 -4.07 -5.28
C GLY A 372 -19.39 -3.64 -5.67
N GLY A 373 -18.79 -4.41 -6.57
CA GLY A 373 -17.55 -3.99 -7.24
C GLY A 373 -17.80 -2.85 -8.22
N THR A 374 -16.72 -2.27 -8.74
CA THR A 374 -16.79 -1.34 -9.88
C THR A 374 -17.32 -2.08 -11.12
N LYS A 375 -17.96 -1.36 -12.02
CA LYS A 375 -18.30 -1.93 -13.35
C LYS A 375 -16.99 -2.33 -14.04
N GLU A 376 -16.97 -3.54 -14.57
CA GLU A 376 -15.82 -4.04 -15.32
C GLU A 376 -15.45 -3.05 -16.44
N ASP A 377 -14.15 -2.74 -16.52
CA ASP A 377 -13.54 -1.88 -17.54
C ASP A 377 -14.11 -0.45 -17.64
N ALA A 378 -14.97 -0.03 -16.72
CA ALA A 378 -15.40 1.35 -16.63
C ALA A 378 -14.27 2.21 -16.04
N LEU A 379 -13.76 3.13 -16.82
CA LEU A 379 -12.80 4.14 -16.40
C LEU A 379 -13.45 5.53 -16.48
N ILE A 380 -13.33 6.28 -15.40
CA ILE A 380 -13.71 7.70 -15.37
C ILE A 380 -12.42 8.52 -15.34
N GLU A 381 -12.28 9.45 -16.28
CA GLU A 381 -11.19 10.42 -16.26
C GLU A 381 -11.67 11.75 -15.67
N ILE A 382 -10.96 12.24 -14.66
CA ILE A 382 -11.24 13.54 -14.03
C ILE A 382 -10.31 14.61 -14.62
N ARG A 383 -10.86 15.80 -14.83
CA ARG A 383 -10.12 17.00 -15.24
C ARG A 383 -10.44 18.13 -14.27
N PRO A 384 -9.74 18.20 -13.13
CA PRO A 384 -9.96 19.24 -12.13
C PRO A 384 -9.48 20.61 -12.64
N GLU A 385 -10.17 21.67 -12.21
CA GLU A 385 -9.73 23.05 -12.46
C GLU A 385 -8.57 23.45 -11.53
N GLU A 386 -8.43 22.79 -10.39
CA GLU A 386 -7.38 23.05 -9.42
C GLU A 386 -6.85 21.73 -8.82
N VAL A 387 -5.54 21.67 -8.65
CA VAL A 387 -4.89 20.57 -7.92
C VAL A 387 -4.00 21.09 -6.80
N ALA A 388 -3.88 20.33 -5.71
CA ALA A 388 -2.93 20.62 -4.64
C ALA A 388 -2.02 19.41 -4.44
N ILE A 389 -0.80 19.50 -4.95
CA ILE A 389 0.19 18.41 -4.96
C ILE A 389 1.01 18.51 -3.68
N ALA A 390 0.80 17.58 -2.75
CA ALA A 390 1.56 17.53 -1.50
C ALA A 390 3.04 17.25 -1.78
N LEU A 391 3.94 17.97 -1.11
CA LEU A 391 5.38 17.73 -1.24
C LEU A 391 5.75 16.35 -0.68
N ARG A 392 5.15 15.93 0.44
CA ARG A 392 5.39 14.61 1.03
C ARG A 392 4.44 13.57 0.43
N GLN A 393 4.99 12.69 -0.41
CA GLN A 393 4.23 11.60 -1.04
C GLN A 393 4.84 10.20 -0.81
N GLY A 394 5.81 10.10 0.09
CA GLY A 394 6.48 8.83 0.40
C GLY A 394 7.60 9.01 1.41
N PRO A 395 8.39 7.96 1.67
CA PRO A 395 9.56 8.02 2.53
C PRO A 395 10.70 8.82 1.89
N GLY A 396 11.61 9.30 2.73
CA GLY A 396 12.82 10.02 2.32
C GLY A 396 12.76 11.51 2.58
N VAL A 397 13.63 12.24 1.90
CA VAL A 397 13.72 13.70 2.03
C VAL A 397 12.53 14.39 1.34
N LEU A 398 12.15 15.52 1.86
CA LEU A 398 11.13 16.36 1.24
C LEU A 398 11.70 16.98 -0.04
N PRO A 399 11.04 16.82 -1.22
CA PRO A 399 11.49 17.49 -2.41
C PRO A 399 11.37 19.01 -2.26
N GLN A 400 12.34 19.72 -2.80
CA GLN A 400 12.38 21.18 -2.75
C GLN A 400 11.64 21.77 -3.94
N PRO A 401 10.70 22.71 -3.74
CA PRO A 401 10.04 23.42 -4.83
C PRO A 401 11.05 24.12 -5.74
N VAL A 402 10.83 24.02 -7.05
CA VAL A 402 11.62 24.69 -8.09
C VAL A 402 10.78 25.71 -8.88
N VAL A 403 9.56 25.95 -8.43
CA VAL A 403 8.62 26.93 -8.96
C VAL A 403 8.19 27.89 -7.85
N ALA A 404 7.68 29.07 -8.26
CA ALA A 404 7.13 30.10 -7.38
C ALA A 404 5.67 30.39 -7.72
N ALA A 405 4.95 31.03 -6.78
CA ALA A 405 3.62 31.54 -7.07
C ALA A 405 3.66 32.56 -8.22
N GLY A 406 2.76 32.41 -9.19
CA GLY A 406 2.73 33.18 -10.43
C GLY A 406 3.34 32.46 -11.63
N ASP A 407 4.11 31.40 -11.43
CA ASP A 407 4.69 30.62 -12.56
C ASP A 407 3.62 29.88 -13.32
N ARG A 408 3.71 29.88 -14.67
CA ARG A 408 2.91 29.03 -15.54
C ARG A 408 3.57 27.68 -15.74
N VAL A 409 2.79 26.62 -15.61
CA VAL A 409 3.23 25.24 -15.76
C VAL A 409 2.31 24.46 -16.68
N SER A 410 2.87 23.48 -17.38
CA SER A 410 2.12 22.50 -18.18
C SER A 410 2.27 21.10 -17.56
N PRO A 411 1.37 20.15 -17.87
CA PRO A 411 1.51 18.77 -17.42
C PRO A 411 2.91 18.23 -17.68
N GLY A 412 3.56 17.69 -16.66
CA GLY A 412 4.93 17.18 -16.74
C GLY A 412 6.03 18.19 -16.42
N THR A 413 5.73 19.50 -16.25
CA THR A 413 6.73 20.45 -15.75
C THR A 413 7.20 20.03 -14.36
N LEU A 414 8.53 19.95 -14.15
CA LEU A 414 9.12 19.68 -12.83
C LEU A 414 8.75 20.83 -11.88
N ILE A 415 8.11 20.52 -10.75
CA ILE A 415 7.67 21.53 -9.76
C ILE A 415 8.40 21.40 -8.42
N ALA A 416 8.92 20.20 -8.11
CA ALA A 416 9.80 20.02 -6.96
C ALA A 416 10.77 18.87 -7.22
N SER A 417 12.03 19.03 -6.78
CA SER A 417 13.10 18.06 -7.01
C SER A 417 13.74 17.61 -5.70
N ILE A 418 14.25 16.37 -5.71
CA ILE A 418 15.10 15.85 -4.64
C ILE A 418 16.57 16.18 -4.92
N PRO A 419 17.42 16.36 -3.89
CA PRO A 419 18.86 16.42 -4.07
C PRO A 419 19.39 15.14 -4.72
N ALA A 420 20.40 15.26 -5.56
CA ALA A 420 21.01 14.12 -6.25
C ALA A 420 21.45 13.04 -5.25
N GLY A 421 21.07 11.79 -5.51
CA GLY A 421 21.39 10.63 -4.67
C GLY A 421 20.59 10.52 -3.36
N ALA A 422 19.69 11.45 -3.07
CA ALA A 422 18.85 11.37 -1.89
C ALA A 422 17.68 10.38 -2.07
N LEU A 423 17.24 9.76 -0.98
CA LEU A 423 16.01 8.98 -0.97
C LEU A 423 14.81 9.92 -1.11
N GLY A 424 14.03 9.78 -2.16
CA GLY A 424 12.84 10.59 -2.43
C GLY A 424 12.38 10.47 -3.87
N SER A 425 11.45 11.31 -4.30
CA SER A 425 10.97 11.35 -5.69
C SER A 425 10.64 12.77 -6.15
N ASN A 426 10.95 13.07 -7.40
CA ASN A 426 10.57 14.31 -8.07
C ASN A 426 9.04 14.46 -8.19
N LEU A 427 8.55 15.70 -8.22
CA LEU A 427 7.14 16.03 -8.43
C LEU A 427 6.99 16.88 -9.68
N HIS A 428 5.93 16.62 -10.41
CA HIS A 428 5.60 17.30 -11.67
C HIS A 428 4.19 17.88 -11.62
N ALA A 429 3.96 18.97 -12.32
CA ALA A 429 2.63 19.53 -12.52
C ALA A 429 1.74 18.49 -13.19
N SER A 430 0.55 18.28 -12.64
CA SER A 430 -0.40 17.27 -13.14
C SER A 430 -1.48 17.88 -14.05
N ILE A 431 -1.62 19.20 -14.04
CA ILE A 431 -2.49 19.97 -14.94
C ILE A 431 -1.74 21.16 -15.51
N GLU A 432 -2.27 21.74 -16.59
CA GLU A 432 -1.86 23.05 -17.08
C GLU A 432 -2.46 24.14 -16.18
N GLY A 433 -1.70 25.20 -15.90
CA GLY A 433 -2.23 26.31 -15.10
C GLY A 433 -1.14 27.22 -14.52
N THR A 434 -1.56 28.03 -13.55
CA THR A 434 -0.70 28.95 -12.80
C THR A 434 -0.50 28.39 -11.38
N VAL A 435 0.73 28.39 -10.88
CA VAL A 435 1.04 28.10 -9.49
C VAL A 435 0.50 29.24 -8.62
N VAL A 436 -0.45 28.93 -7.74
CA VAL A 436 -1.09 29.94 -6.89
C VAL A 436 -0.59 29.89 -5.45
N GLU A 437 0.02 28.78 -5.03
CA GLU A 437 0.55 28.60 -3.69
C GLU A 437 1.75 27.62 -3.71
N VAL A 438 2.77 27.95 -2.93
CA VAL A 438 3.92 27.05 -2.62
C VAL A 438 4.13 27.05 -1.12
N SER A 439 3.73 25.92 -0.49
CA SER A 439 3.84 25.69 0.95
C SER A 439 4.18 24.19 1.17
N ASP A 440 3.53 23.48 2.10
CA ASP A 440 3.58 22.01 2.18
C ASP A 440 2.92 21.33 0.96
N VAL A 441 2.23 22.13 0.16
CA VAL A 441 1.63 21.74 -1.12
C VAL A 441 2.02 22.75 -2.20
N ILE A 442 2.03 22.29 -3.45
CA ILE A 442 2.06 23.17 -4.62
C ILE A 442 0.67 23.13 -5.24
N ARG A 443 -0.03 24.27 -5.20
CA ARG A 443 -1.38 24.43 -5.75
C ARG A 443 -1.30 25.05 -7.13
N ILE A 444 -1.95 24.40 -8.10
CA ILE A 444 -1.98 24.83 -9.50
C ILE A 444 -3.44 24.99 -9.89
N ARG A 445 -3.76 26.13 -10.49
CA ARG A 445 -5.11 26.46 -11.00
C ARG A 445 -5.04 26.66 -12.51
N GLY A 446 -5.93 25.93 -13.25
CA GLY A 446 -6.08 26.00 -14.69
C GLY A 446 -6.75 27.28 -15.19
#